data_313a5e0e8228733e721a4f4581d48e14
#
_entry.id   313a5e0e8228733e721a4f4581d48e14
#
_cell.length_a   1.000
_cell.length_b   1.000
_cell.length_c   1.000
_cell.angle_alpha   90.00
_cell.angle_beta   90.00
_cell.angle_gamma   90.00
#
_symmetry.space_group_name_H-M   'P 1'
#
loop_
_entity.id
_entity.type
_entity.pdbx_description
1 polymer ?
#
loop_
_entity_poly.entity_id
_entity_poly.type
_entity_poly.pdbx_seq_one_letter_code
_entity_poly.pdbx_strand_id
1 'polypeptide(L)'
;EGAELIINTYPHEIQESMREMHPTCMCSVPRFWEKVYIAVKAKMDDAGSVQKKLFYHALAVGKKRNIEYIANCMRPPLALELEYRIINKTVLSMVRKQLGLEKPNIFPTAGAYVSPEVEEFVHAIGINMVVGYGLTESLATVSCDHSDKKRSLGSVGRPISCIQVKIGEDNEVLLKGPTITPGYYHRDTTNAKAFDKDGFFHTGDAGYLKDGELFLTERIKDLFKTSNGKYIAPQQVESLLLVDKFIDQVAVIADQRKFVSALVVPEFRL
;
A
#
# COMPACT_ATOMS: atom_id res chain seq x y z
N GLU A 1 -17.22 12.35 18.59
CA GLU A 1 -17.63 11.04 18.04
C GLU A 1 -17.16 9.84 18.87
N GLY A 2 -16.56 10.09 20.07
CA GLY A 2 -16.16 9.02 21.00
C GLY A 2 -14.87 8.27 20.62
N ALA A 3 -14.07 8.76 19.68
CA ALA A 3 -12.78 8.22 19.36
C ALA A 3 -11.69 8.82 20.25
N GLU A 4 -10.80 7.96 20.78
CA GLU A 4 -9.59 8.39 21.45
C GLU A 4 -8.47 8.57 20.42
N LEU A 5 -7.87 9.76 20.37
CA LEU A 5 -6.77 10.07 19.47
C LEU A 5 -5.45 9.95 20.22
N ILE A 6 -4.57 9.09 19.71
CA ILE A 6 -3.22 8.88 20.22
C ILE A 6 -2.24 9.53 19.26
N ILE A 7 -1.39 10.40 19.79
CA ILE A 7 -0.39 11.14 19.00
C ILE A 7 0.99 10.72 19.46
N ASN A 8 1.80 10.16 18.54
CA ASN A 8 3.21 9.88 18.80
C ASN A 8 4.05 11.12 18.57
N THR A 9 5.04 11.34 19.43
CA THR A 9 6.00 12.42 19.28
C THR A 9 7.05 12.08 18.22
N TYR A 10 7.49 10.83 18.16
CA TYR A 10 8.54 10.40 17.25
C TYR A 10 8.15 9.12 16.48
N PRO A 11 8.52 9.01 15.18
CA PRO A 11 8.20 7.83 14.37
C PRO A 11 8.78 6.51 14.90
N HIS A 12 9.90 6.53 15.62
CA HIS A 12 10.51 5.32 16.15
C HIS A 12 9.75 4.73 17.36
N GLU A 13 8.87 5.50 17.99
CA GLU A 13 8.03 5.06 19.12
C GLU A 13 6.76 4.33 18.67
N ILE A 14 6.45 4.34 17.37
CA ILE A 14 5.18 3.77 16.84
C ILE A 14 4.97 2.32 17.29
N GLN A 15 6.01 1.48 17.27
CA GLN A 15 5.87 0.07 17.66
C GLN A 15 5.55 -0.11 19.14
N GLU A 16 6.15 0.70 20.00
CA GLU A 16 5.88 0.66 21.44
C GLU A 16 4.46 1.16 21.72
N SER A 17 4.11 2.32 21.18
CA SER A 17 2.76 2.88 21.30
C SER A 17 1.66 1.94 20.79
N MET A 18 1.89 1.24 19.69
CA MET A 18 0.95 0.23 19.19
C MET A 18 0.73 -0.92 20.17
N ARG A 19 1.82 -1.39 20.83
CA ARG A 19 1.74 -2.46 21.82
C ARG A 19 1.07 -2.04 23.12
N GLU A 20 1.20 -0.78 23.48
CA GLU A 20 0.56 -0.22 24.69
C GLU A 20 -0.90 0.14 24.46
N MET A 21 -1.18 0.76 23.33
CA MET A 21 -2.50 1.39 23.09
C MET A 21 -3.45 0.53 22.25
N HIS A 22 -2.94 -0.51 21.56
CA HIS A 22 -3.74 -1.43 20.73
C HIS A 22 -4.71 -0.73 19.78
N PRO A 23 -4.20 0.08 18.83
CA PRO A 23 -5.04 0.91 17.98
C PRO A 23 -6.01 0.06 17.15
N THR A 24 -7.24 0.54 17.03
CA THR A 24 -8.26 -0.05 16.15
C THR A 24 -8.22 0.55 14.74
N CYS A 25 -7.66 1.75 14.60
CA CYS A 25 -7.47 2.46 13.34
C CYS A 25 -6.14 3.21 13.41
N MET A 26 -5.35 3.16 12.35
CA MET A 26 -4.11 3.92 12.23
C MET A 26 -3.84 4.20 10.76
N CYS A 27 -3.73 5.49 10.42
CA CYS A 27 -3.22 5.89 9.10
C CYS A 27 -1.72 5.59 9.02
N SER A 28 -1.29 5.02 7.93
CA SER A 28 0.09 4.56 7.75
C SER A 28 0.61 4.80 6.33
N VAL A 29 1.89 4.57 6.17
CA VAL A 29 2.57 4.58 4.87
C VAL A 29 3.07 3.17 4.53
N PRO A 30 3.29 2.82 3.26
CA PRO A 30 3.73 1.49 2.84
C PRO A 30 4.97 1.00 3.58
N ARG A 31 5.96 1.88 3.81
CA ARG A 31 7.21 1.55 4.51
C ARG A 31 6.99 0.97 5.91
N PHE A 32 5.94 1.37 6.60
CA PHE A 32 5.57 0.79 7.89
C PHE A 32 5.25 -0.70 7.74
N TRP A 33 4.44 -1.08 6.77
CA TRP A 33 4.02 -2.45 6.52
C TRP A 33 5.16 -3.33 5.98
N GLU A 34 6.04 -2.76 5.18
CA GLU A 34 7.27 -3.42 4.74
C GLU A 34 8.14 -3.82 5.93
N LYS A 35 8.36 -2.90 6.88
CA LYS A 35 9.10 -3.19 8.12
C LYS A 35 8.40 -4.27 8.97
N VAL A 36 7.09 -4.23 9.07
CA VAL A 36 6.30 -5.27 9.75
C VAL A 36 6.49 -6.64 9.05
N TYR A 37 6.38 -6.67 7.72
CA TYR A 37 6.58 -7.89 6.93
C TYR A 37 7.96 -8.49 7.14
N ILE A 38 9.01 -7.67 7.02
CA ILE A 38 10.41 -8.09 7.20
C ILE A 38 10.64 -8.62 8.62
N ALA A 39 10.17 -7.91 9.65
CA ALA A 39 10.34 -8.31 11.04
C ALA A 39 9.65 -9.65 11.36
N VAL A 40 8.45 -9.87 10.85
CA VAL A 40 7.73 -11.13 11.03
C VAL A 40 8.42 -12.26 10.27
N LYS A 41 8.86 -12.02 9.05
CA LYS A 41 9.56 -12.99 8.20
C LYS A 41 10.90 -13.41 8.84
N ALA A 42 11.70 -12.45 9.27
CA ALA A 42 12.98 -12.72 9.97
C ALA A 42 12.76 -13.57 11.23
N LYS A 43 11.78 -13.23 12.05
CA LYS A 43 11.43 -14.02 13.24
C LYS A 43 11.01 -15.44 12.91
N MET A 44 10.35 -15.65 11.77
CA MET A 44 9.97 -16.99 11.32
C MET A 44 11.15 -17.76 10.72
N ASP A 45 12.12 -17.06 10.12
CA ASP A 45 13.33 -17.71 9.61
C ASP A 45 14.17 -18.32 10.74
N ASP A 46 14.17 -17.71 11.91
CA ASP A 46 14.83 -18.20 13.12
C ASP A 46 14.00 -19.23 13.91
N ALA A 47 12.73 -19.43 13.54
CA ALA A 47 11.82 -20.34 14.24
C ALA A 47 12.10 -21.83 13.88
N GLY A 48 11.72 -22.71 14.78
CA GLY A 48 11.78 -24.14 14.54
C GLY A 48 10.92 -24.61 13.35
N SER A 49 11.32 -25.72 12.72
CA SER A 49 10.69 -26.22 11.48
C SER A 49 9.17 -26.43 11.58
N VAL A 50 8.67 -26.84 12.74
CA VAL A 50 7.24 -27.05 13.00
C VAL A 50 6.49 -25.71 13.06
N GLN A 51 7.04 -24.74 13.78
CA GLN A 51 6.47 -23.39 13.90
C GLN A 51 6.44 -22.69 12.53
N LYS A 52 7.51 -22.83 11.76
CA LYS A 52 7.62 -22.29 10.39
C LYS A 52 6.55 -22.89 9.48
N LYS A 53 6.37 -24.22 9.47
CA LYS A 53 5.32 -24.88 8.68
C LYS A 53 3.92 -24.43 9.09
N LEU A 54 3.66 -24.33 10.39
CA LEU A 54 2.36 -23.89 10.91
C LEU A 54 2.06 -22.43 10.52
N PHE A 55 3.04 -21.56 10.60
CA PHE A 55 2.91 -20.16 10.21
C PHE A 55 2.60 -19.99 8.71
N TYR A 56 3.36 -20.65 7.83
CA TYR A 56 3.10 -20.56 6.38
C TYR A 56 1.76 -21.21 6.00
N HIS A 57 1.35 -22.28 6.67
CA HIS A 57 0.02 -22.84 6.51
C HIS A 57 -1.06 -21.83 6.94
N ALA A 58 -0.86 -21.15 8.07
CA ALA A 58 -1.77 -20.11 8.55
C ALA A 58 -1.90 -18.94 7.56
N LEU A 59 -0.80 -18.50 6.98
CA LEU A 59 -0.82 -17.48 5.93
C LEU A 59 -1.59 -17.95 4.70
N ALA A 60 -1.39 -19.19 4.24
CA ALA A 60 -2.09 -19.74 3.09
C ALA A 60 -3.62 -19.78 3.32
N VAL A 61 -4.05 -20.22 4.49
CA VAL A 61 -5.48 -20.23 4.87
C VAL A 61 -6.04 -18.82 4.97
N GLY A 62 -5.29 -17.90 5.60
CA GLY A 62 -5.66 -16.49 5.69
C GLY A 62 -5.77 -15.82 4.32
N LYS A 63 -4.77 -16.02 3.44
CA LYS A 63 -4.80 -15.56 2.03
C LYS A 63 -6.04 -16.07 1.33
N LYS A 64 -6.26 -17.40 1.34
CA LYS A 64 -7.40 -18.00 0.65
C LYS A 64 -8.71 -17.38 1.13
N ARG A 65 -8.93 -17.31 2.45
CA ARG A 65 -10.16 -16.75 3.00
C ARG A 65 -10.33 -15.26 2.72
N ASN A 66 -9.32 -14.45 3.05
CA ASN A 66 -9.46 -12.99 3.08
C ASN A 66 -9.33 -12.37 1.69
N ILE A 67 -8.51 -12.95 0.81
CA ILE A 67 -8.24 -12.39 -0.52
C ILE A 67 -9.08 -13.08 -1.59
N GLU A 68 -9.08 -14.44 -1.64
CA GLU A 68 -9.81 -15.12 -2.71
C GLU A 68 -11.34 -15.07 -2.53
N TYR A 69 -11.83 -15.02 -1.26
CA TYR A 69 -13.27 -14.96 -0.99
C TYR A 69 -13.73 -13.59 -0.50
N ILE A 70 -13.27 -13.13 0.66
CA ILE A 70 -13.82 -11.90 1.28
C ILE A 70 -13.55 -10.67 0.42
N ALA A 71 -12.33 -10.49 -0.09
CA ALA A 71 -12.01 -9.36 -0.98
C ALA A 71 -12.81 -9.40 -2.30
N ASN A 72 -13.30 -10.56 -2.72
CA ASN A 72 -14.18 -10.71 -3.87
C ASN A 72 -15.68 -10.70 -3.51
N CYS A 73 -16.04 -10.31 -2.28
CA CYS A 73 -17.42 -10.31 -1.77
C CYS A 73 -18.11 -11.70 -1.84
N MET A 74 -17.31 -12.77 -1.77
CA MET A 74 -17.80 -14.16 -1.79
C MET A 74 -17.79 -14.76 -0.40
N ARG A 75 -18.72 -15.68 -0.14
CA ARG A 75 -18.73 -16.44 1.12
C ARG A 75 -17.73 -17.60 1.05
N PRO A 76 -16.79 -17.72 2.02
CA PRO A 76 -15.91 -18.88 2.08
C PRO A 76 -16.70 -20.18 2.31
N PRO A 77 -16.20 -21.33 1.82
CA PRO A 77 -16.74 -22.63 2.18
C PRO A 77 -16.66 -22.86 3.70
N LEU A 78 -17.65 -23.59 4.27
CA LEU A 78 -17.71 -23.84 5.72
C LEU A 78 -16.43 -24.48 6.27
N ALA A 79 -15.84 -25.43 5.53
CA ALA A 79 -14.59 -26.07 5.93
C ALA A 79 -13.45 -25.04 6.08
N LEU A 80 -13.29 -24.14 5.12
CA LEU A 80 -12.28 -23.07 5.15
C LEU A 80 -12.57 -22.09 6.31
N GLU A 81 -13.82 -21.76 6.56
CA GLU A 81 -14.19 -20.85 7.65
C GLU A 81 -13.89 -21.48 9.03
N LEU A 82 -14.14 -22.76 9.20
CA LEU A 82 -13.81 -23.48 10.45
C LEU A 82 -12.29 -23.57 10.65
N GLU A 83 -11.55 -23.94 9.60
CA GLU A 83 -10.09 -23.99 9.61
C GLU A 83 -9.52 -22.61 9.95
N TYR A 84 -9.99 -21.56 9.27
CA TYR A 84 -9.56 -20.18 9.53
C TYR A 84 -9.83 -19.76 10.99
N ARG A 85 -10.98 -20.10 11.57
CA ARG A 85 -11.29 -19.76 12.98
C ARG A 85 -10.27 -20.34 13.94
N ILE A 86 -9.87 -21.59 13.74
CA ILE A 86 -8.85 -22.26 14.58
C ILE A 86 -7.50 -21.57 14.41
N ILE A 87 -7.06 -21.41 13.18
CA ILE A 87 -5.76 -20.80 12.83
C ILE A 87 -5.70 -19.34 13.26
N ASN A 88 -6.78 -18.60 13.06
CA ASN A 88 -6.86 -17.21 13.48
C ASN A 88 -6.72 -17.07 15.01
N LYS A 89 -7.37 -17.94 15.78
CA LYS A 89 -7.30 -17.92 17.25
C LYS A 89 -5.94 -18.34 17.80
N THR A 90 -5.22 -19.22 17.11
CA THR A 90 -3.96 -19.82 17.59
C THR A 90 -2.72 -19.14 17.04
N VAL A 91 -2.66 -18.90 15.73
CA VAL A 91 -1.46 -18.42 15.04
C VAL A 91 -1.57 -16.93 14.67
N LEU A 92 -2.59 -16.57 13.88
CA LEU A 92 -2.68 -15.22 13.33
C LEU A 92 -2.94 -14.17 14.41
N SER A 93 -3.74 -14.50 15.43
CA SER A 93 -3.95 -13.62 16.58
C SER A 93 -2.65 -13.35 17.36
N MET A 94 -1.77 -14.35 17.48
CA MET A 94 -0.48 -14.18 18.15
C MET A 94 0.43 -13.22 17.37
N VAL A 95 0.44 -13.32 16.04
CA VAL A 95 1.18 -12.38 15.17
C VAL A 95 0.65 -10.96 15.40
N ARG A 96 -0.67 -10.75 15.30
CA ARG A 96 -1.27 -9.43 15.53
C ARG A 96 -1.01 -8.89 16.94
N LYS A 97 -1.06 -9.77 17.97
CA LYS A 97 -0.75 -9.39 19.34
C LYS A 97 0.66 -8.88 19.52
N GLN A 98 1.65 -9.52 18.88
CA GLN A 98 3.04 -9.07 18.92
C GLN A 98 3.24 -7.70 18.24
N LEU A 99 2.35 -7.34 17.31
CA LEU A 99 2.32 -6.04 16.65
C LEU A 99 1.50 -4.99 17.41
N GLY A 100 0.77 -5.37 18.47
CA GLY A 100 -0.19 -4.49 19.15
C GLY A 100 -1.50 -4.29 18.38
N LEU A 101 -1.83 -5.18 17.44
CA LEU A 101 -2.96 -5.07 16.51
C LEU A 101 -4.01 -6.17 16.78
N GLU A 102 -4.36 -6.41 18.04
CA GLU A 102 -5.32 -7.46 18.38
C GLU A 102 -6.75 -7.14 17.94
N LYS A 103 -7.09 -5.87 17.83
CA LYS A 103 -8.44 -5.40 17.50
C LYS A 103 -8.43 -4.61 16.18
N PRO A 104 -7.92 -5.19 15.08
CA PRO A 104 -7.81 -4.45 13.84
C PRO A 104 -9.21 -4.14 13.29
N ASN A 105 -9.46 -2.87 13.00
CA ASN A 105 -10.67 -2.43 12.31
C ASN A 105 -10.32 -1.98 10.89
N ILE A 106 -9.60 -0.85 10.77
CA ILE A 106 -9.24 -0.29 9.47
C ILE A 106 -7.87 0.40 9.55
N PHE A 107 -7.01 0.12 8.58
CA PHE A 107 -5.66 0.69 8.48
C PHE A 107 -5.45 1.34 7.12
N PRO A 108 -5.86 2.62 6.96
CA PRO A 108 -5.61 3.38 5.75
C PRO A 108 -4.11 3.49 5.47
N THR A 109 -3.73 3.20 4.23
CA THR A 109 -2.33 3.21 3.78
C THR A 109 -2.25 3.94 2.44
N ALA A 110 -1.45 5.00 2.37
CA ALA A 110 -1.30 5.81 1.17
C ALA A 110 0.06 6.52 1.15
N GLY A 111 0.33 7.28 0.07
CA GLY A 111 1.49 8.17 -0.05
C GLY A 111 2.69 7.58 -0.80
N ALA A 112 2.71 6.28 -1.07
CA ALA A 112 3.70 5.61 -1.92
C ALA A 112 3.13 4.32 -2.50
N TYR A 113 3.88 3.67 -3.37
CA TYR A 113 3.52 2.35 -3.92
C TYR A 113 3.52 1.28 -2.81
N VAL A 114 2.48 0.46 -2.80
CA VAL A 114 2.37 -0.71 -1.91
C VAL A 114 2.73 -1.96 -2.70
N SER A 115 3.75 -2.70 -2.25
CA SER A 115 4.08 -3.99 -2.85
C SER A 115 2.92 -4.97 -2.68
N PRO A 116 2.46 -5.64 -3.76
CA PRO A 116 1.41 -6.66 -3.65
C PRO A 116 1.74 -7.80 -2.68
N GLU A 117 3.03 -8.13 -2.50
CA GLU A 117 3.48 -9.14 -1.55
C GLU A 117 3.21 -8.70 -0.10
N VAL A 118 3.50 -7.44 0.21
CA VAL A 118 3.25 -6.86 1.54
C VAL A 118 1.75 -6.73 1.79
N GLU A 119 0.99 -6.26 0.80
CA GLU A 119 -0.46 -6.15 0.89
C GLU A 119 -1.11 -7.52 1.12
N GLU A 120 -0.70 -8.55 0.36
CA GLU A 120 -1.15 -9.92 0.52
C GLU A 120 -0.87 -10.44 1.93
N PHE A 121 0.34 -10.23 2.44
CA PHE A 121 0.72 -10.64 3.79
C PHE A 121 -0.16 -9.98 4.86
N VAL A 122 -0.36 -8.68 4.78
CA VAL A 122 -1.16 -7.91 5.76
C VAL A 122 -2.60 -8.41 5.79
N HIS A 123 -3.20 -8.65 4.63
CA HIS A 123 -4.53 -9.25 4.55
C HIS A 123 -4.57 -10.70 5.04
N ALA A 124 -3.54 -11.49 4.73
CA ALA A 124 -3.46 -12.90 5.16
C ALA A 124 -3.42 -13.02 6.69
N ILE A 125 -2.72 -12.13 7.40
CA ILE A 125 -2.70 -12.12 8.87
C ILE A 125 -3.98 -11.53 9.49
N GLY A 126 -4.96 -11.14 8.67
CA GLY A 126 -6.28 -10.69 9.11
C GLY A 126 -6.34 -9.21 9.50
N ILE A 127 -5.45 -8.38 8.96
CA ILE A 127 -5.49 -6.93 9.10
C ILE A 127 -6.19 -6.35 7.87
N ASN A 128 -7.17 -5.47 8.10
CA ASN A 128 -7.88 -4.77 7.03
C ASN A 128 -7.11 -3.51 6.63
N MET A 129 -6.08 -3.69 5.79
CA MET A 129 -5.39 -2.57 5.15
C MET A 129 -6.27 -2.03 4.03
N VAL A 130 -6.45 -0.72 3.99
CA VAL A 130 -7.20 0.00 2.97
C VAL A 130 -6.23 0.87 2.20
N VAL A 131 -5.92 0.45 0.99
CA VAL A 131 -5.02 1.21 0.12
C VAL A 131 -5.80 2.37 -0.50
N GLY A 132 -5.19 3.55 -0.51
CA GLY A 132 -5.77 4.74 -1.09
C GLY A 132 -4.75 5.56 -1.87
N TYR A 133 -5.26 6.38 -2.78
CA TYR A 133 -4.49 7.32 -3.58
C TYR A 133 -5.04 8.72 -3.43
N GLY A 134 -4.14 9.67 -3.44
CA GLY A 134 -4.48 11.08 -3.46
C GLY A 134 -3.26 11.98 -3.47
N LEU A 135 -3.54 13.25 -3.64
CA LEU A 135 -2.57 14.34 -3.78
C LEU A 135 -2.96 15.49 -2.85
N THR A 136 -2.04 16.37 -2.55
CA THR A 136 -2.35 17.64 -1.89
C THR A 136 -3.37 18.44 -2.72
N GLU A 137 -3.24 18.41 -4.03
CA GLU A 137 -4.11 19.05 -5.01
C GLU A 137 -5.52 18.46 -5.08
N SER A 138 -5.77 17.31 -4.47
CA SER A 138 -7.08 16.65 -4.39
C SER A 138 -7.70 16.63 -2.99
N LEU A 139 -7.21 17.44 -2.05
CA LEU A 139 -7.58 17.37 -0.64
C LEU A 139 -7.42 15.96 -0.04
N ALA A 140 -6.29 15.32 -0.33
CA ALA A 140 -5.84 14.02 0.08
C ALA A 140 -6.43 12.84 -0.72
N THR A 141 -7.74 12.59 -0.75
CA THR A 141 -8.28 11.33 -1.27
C THR A 141 -8.89 11.47 -2.66
N VAL A 142 -8.39 10.71 -3.61
CA VAL A 142 -8.95 10.49 -4.96
C VAL A 142 -9.69 9.16 -5.01
N SER A 143 -9.05 8.09 -4.50
CA SER A 143 -9.61 6.75 -4.49
C SER A 143 -9.22 6.01 -3.22
N CYS A 144 -10.01 5.04 -2.84
CA CYS A 144 -9.72 4.12 -1.75
C CYS A 144 -10.51 2.81 -1.90
N ASP A 145 -10.04 1.77 -1.22
CA ASP A 145 -10.78 0.53 -1.10
C ASP A 145 -12.07 0.72 -0.31
N HIS A 146 -13.10 0.00 -0.71
CA HIS A 146 -14.38 -0.08 -0.02
C HIS A 146 -14.58 -1.47 0.56
N SER A 147 -14.96 -1.56 1.83
CA SER A 147 -15.16 -2.85 2.51
C SER A 147 -16.35 -3.66 1.98
N ASP A 148 -17.32 -3.00 1.36
CA ASP A 148 -18.54 -3.59 0.80
C ASP A 148 -18.46 -3.93 -0.68
N LYS A 149 -17.30 -3.68 -1.31
CA LYS A 149 -17.08 -3.92 -2.75
C LYS A 149 -15.87 -4.81 -2.97
N LYS A 150 -15.89 -5.48 -4.14
CA LYS A 150 -14.71 -6.22 -4.59
C LYS A 150 -13.50 -5.31 -4.65
N ARG A 151 -12.39 -5.80 -4.12
CA ARG A 151 -11.07 -5.15 -4.17
C ARG A 151 -10.03 -6.10 -4.75
N SER A 152 -9.11 -5.54 -5.50
CA SER A 152 -8.04 -6.28 -6.16
C SER A 152 -6.69 -5.85 -5.59
N LEU A 153 -5.81 -6.81 -5.29
CA LEU A 153 -4.44 -6.49 -4.84
C LEU A 153 -3.72 -5.62 -5.88
N GLY A 154 -2.98 -4.63 -5.38
CA GLY A 154 -2.28 -3.65 -6.19
C GLY A 154 -3.16 -2.52 -6.73
N SER A 155 -4.47 -2.55 -6.46
CA SER A 155 -5.36 -1.43 -6.71
C SER A 155 -5.18 -0.35 -5.63
N VAL A 156 -5.37 0.91 -6.00
CA VAL A 156 -5.52 2.02 -5.04
C VAL A 156 -6.99 2.34 -4.78
N GLY A 157 -7.85 1.38 -5.05
CA GLY A 157 -9.28 1.42 -4.79
C GLY A 157 -10.09 2.14 -5.86
N ARG A 158 -11.35 2.39 -5.53
CA ARG A 158 -12.30 3.05 -6.43
C ARG A 158 -12.28 4.56 -6.21
N PRO A 159 -12.38 5.35 -7.30
CA PRO A 159 -12.57 6.80 -7.17
C PRO A 159 -13.76 7.12 -6.25
N ILE A 160 -13.59 8.11 -5.38
CA ILE A 160 -14.70 8.63 -4.57
C ILE A 160 -15.75 9.29 -5.46
N SER A 161 -17.00 9.26 -5.03
CA SER A 161 -18.16 9.63 -5.86
C SER A 161 -18.16 11.07 -6.40
N CYS A 162 -17.43 11.97 -5.76
CA CYS A 162 -17.34 13.38 -6.17
C CYS A 162 -16.18 13.67 -7.14
N ILE A 163 -15.32 12.71 -7.44
CA ILE A 163 -14.18 12.86 -8.36
C ILE A 163 -14.42 12.05 -9.65
N GLN A 164 -14.20 12.69 -10.78
CA GLN A 164 -14.11 12.05 -12.08
C GLN A 164 -12.65 11.73 -12.36
N VAL A 165 -12.37 10.48 -12.70
CA VAL A 165 -11.05 10.00 -13.14
C VAL A 165 -11.13 9.68 -14.62
N LYS A 166 -10.19 10.23 -15.39
CA LYS A 166 -10.02 9.97 -16.83
C LYS A 166 -8.56 9.55 -17.06
N ILE A 167 -8.34 8.59 -17.93
CA ILE A 167 -7.00 8.22 -18.38
C ILE A 167 -6.71 8.99 -19.67
N GLY A 168 -5.69 9.80 -19.64
CA GLY A 168 -5.22 10.65 -20.73
C GLY A 168 -4.14 10.00 -21.59
N GLU A 169 -3.38 10.84 -22.29
CA GLU A 169 -2.19 10.43 -23.05
C GLU A 169 -1.12 9.88 -22.09
N ASP A 170 -0.24 9.02 -22.55
CA ASP A 170 0.80 8.35 -21.77
C ASP A 170 0.25 7.62 -20.52
N ASN A 171 -1.02 7.23 -20.55
CA ASN A 171 -1.77 6.65 -19.42
C ASN A 171 -1.84 7.57 -18.18
N GLU A 172 -1.71 8.88 -18.35
CA GLU A 172 -1.79 9.83 -17.26
C GLU A 172 -3.19 9.80 -16.61
N VAL A 173 -3.20 9.78 -15.28
CA VAL A 173 -4.42 9.92 -14.48
C VAL A 173 -4.81 11.39 -14.43
N LEU A 174 -5.97 11.73 -14.96
CA LEU A 174 -6.54 13.07 -14.99
C LEU A 174 -7.73 13.14 -14.04
N LEU A 175 -7.83 14.21 -13.26
CA LEU A 175 -8.81 14.36 -12.20
C LEU A 175 -9.69 15.61 -12.39
N LYS A 176 -11.00 15.46 -12.10
CA LYS A 176 -11.92 16.59 -12.06
C LYS A 176 -12.95 16.38 -10.94
N GLY A 177 -13.20 17.43 -10.17
CA GLY A 177 -14.18 17.35 -9.08
C GLY A 177 -14.05 18.50 -8.09
N PRO A 178 -14.97 18.60 -7.14
CA PRO A 178 -15.02 19.74 -6.20
C PRO A 178 -13.85 19.74 -5.19
N THR A 179 -13.15 18.61 -5.02
CA THR A 179 -11.99 18.50 -4.12
C THR A 179 -10.68 18.82 -4.82
N ILE A 180 -10.69 19.01 -6.15
CA ILE A 180 -9.48 19.37 -6.89
C ILE A 180 -9.20 20.85 -6.72
N THR A 181 -7.93 21.18 -6.47
CA THR A 181 -7.47 22.57 -6.35
C THR A 181 -7.92 23.41 -7.53
N PRO A 182 -8.30 24.67 -7.34
CA PRO A 182 -8.55 25.59 -8.45
C PRO A 182 -7.25 26.07 -9.12
N GLY A 183 -6.08 25.78 -8.54
CA GLY A 183 -4.78 26.13 -9.07
C GLY A 183 -3.77 26.50 -7.99
N TYR A 184 -2.55 26.76 -8.41
CA TYR A 184 -1.44 27.21 -7.57
C TYR A 184 -1.44 28.72 -7.44
N TYR A 185 -1.30 29.24 -6.22
CA TYR A 185 -1.33 30.66 -5.93
C TYR A 185 -0.22 31.43 -6.65
N HIS A 186 -0.61 32.46 -7.39
CA HIS A 186 0.29 33.29 -8.22
C HIS A 186 1.22 32.51 -9.18
N ARG A 187 0.72 31.41 -9.79
CA ARG A 187 1.48 30.58 -10.73
C ARG A 187 0.76 30.37 -12.06
N ASP A 188 0.40 31.47 -12.75
CA ASP A 188 -0.43 31.43 -13.96
C ASP A 188 0.13 30.52 -15.06
N THR A 189 1.43 30.56 -15.31
CA THR A 189 2.08 29.70 -16.30
C THR A 189 2.07 28.21 -15.93
N THR A 190 2.13 27.91 -14.63
CA THR A 190 2.00 26.53 -14.11
C THR A 190 0.55 26.09 -14.21
N ASN A 191 -0.39 26.96 -13.83
CA ASN A 191 -1.82 26.68 -13.88
C ASN A 191 -2.32 26.41 -15.29
N ALA A 192 -1.82 27.16 -16.29
CA ALA A 192 -2.14 26.94 -17.69
C ALA A 192 -1.71 25.56 -18.22
N LYS A 193 -0.76 24.88 -17.54
CA LYS A 193 -0.29 23.53 -17.87
C LYS A 193 -0.87 22.45 -16.95
N ALA A 194 -1.37 22.85 -15.79
CA ALA A 194 -1.89 21.92 -14.78
C ALA A 194 -3.29 21.41 -15.10
N PHE A 195 -4.02 22.07 -16.01
CA PHE A 195 -5.37 21.70 -16.39
C PHE A 195 -5.48 21.58 -17.92
N ASP A 196 -6.22 20.56 -18.36
CA ASP A 196 -6.57 20.45 -19.77
C ASP A 196 -7.73 21.42 -20.13
N LYS A 197 -8.07 21.50 -21.43
CA LYS A 197 -9.17 22.35 -21.94
C LYS A 197 -10.54 22.00 -21.37
N ASP A 198 -10.72 20.78 -20.89
CA ASP A 198 -11.96 20.29 -20.31
C ASP A 198 -11.98 20.48 -18.78
N GLY A 199 -10.93 21.07 -18.20
CA GLY A 199 -10.78 21.36 -16.78
C GLY A 199 -10.38 20.14 -15.94
N PHE A 200 -9.75 19.11 -16.53
CA PHE A 200 -9.14 18.03 -15.79
C PHE A 200 -7.72 18.41 -15.36
N PHE A 201 -7.41 18.13 -14.12
CA PHE A 201 -6.09 18.34 -13.52
C PHE A 201 -5.14 17.21 -13.94
N HIS A 202 -3.93 17.59 -14.39
CA HIS A 202 -2.84 16.70 -14.72
C HIS A 202 -2.08 16.28 -13.47
N THR A 203 -2.19 15.01 -13.05
CA THR A 203 -1.56 14.52 -11.82
C THR A 203 -0.07 14.25 -11.97
N GLY A 204 0.37 13.93 -13.19
CA GLY A 204 1.71 13.41 -13.46
C GLY A 204 1.91 11.96 -13.00
N ASP A 205 0.86 11.29 -12.56
CA ASP A 205 0.86 9.85 -12.22
C ASP A 205 0.24 9.07 -13.38
N ALA A 206 0.84 7.94 -13.77
CA ALA A 206 0.29 7.05 -14.78
C ALA A 206 -0.47 5.90 -14.12
N GLY A 207 -1.52 5.44 -14.80
CA GLY A 207 -2.35 4.35 -14.31
C GLY A 207 -3.43 3.92 -15.30
N TYR A 208 -4.28 3.02 -14.85
CA TYR A 208 -5.42 2.54 -15.62
C TYR A 208 -6.61 2.21 -14.72
N LEU A 209 -7.80 2.21 -15.32
CA LEU A 209 -9.03 1.75 -14.67
C LEU A 209 -9.35 0.32 -15.11
N LYS A 210 -9.64 -0.55 -14.15
CA LYS A 210 -10.10 -1.92 -14.40
C LYS A 210 -11.22 -2.27 -13.40
N ASP A 211 -12.34 -2.71 -13.88
CA ASP A 211 -13.53 -3.07 -13.07
C ASP A 211 -13.98 -1.93 -12.12
N GLY A 212 -13.70 -0.67 -12.50
CA GLY A 212 -13.96 0.52 -11.71
C GLY A 212 -12.97 0.79 -10.59
N GLU A 213 -11.89 0.03 -10.47
CA GLU A 213 -10.76 0.26 -9.58
C GLU A 213 -9.64 0.97 -10.32
N LEU A 214 -8.94 1.88 -9.63
CA LEU A 214 -7.77 2.58 -10.16
C LEU A 214 -6.50 1.80 -9.79
N PHE A 215 -5.63 1.61 -10.77
CA PHE A 215 -4.30 1.04 -10.62
C PHE A 215 -3.28 2.08 -11.05
N LEU A 216 -2.36 2.40 -10.16
CA LEU A 216 -1.22 3.25 -10.49
C LEU A 216 -0.06 2.39 -10.97
N THR A 217 0.62 2.85 -11.98
CA THR A 217 1.80 2.18 -12.51
C THR A 217 3.08 2.88 -12.10
N GLU A 218 3.12 4.21 -12.28
CA GLU A 218 4.35 4.97 -12.10
C GLU A 218 4.09 6.47 -12.03
N ARG A 219 5.08 7.25 -11.64
CA ARG A 219 5.09 8.70 -11.79
C ARG A 219 5.75 9.08 -13.10
N ILE A 220 5.03 9.74 -14.00
CA ILE A 220 5.53 10.07 -15.35
C ILE A 220 6.84 10.85 -15.31
N LYS A 221 6.96 11.79 -14.35
CA LYS A 221 8.18 12.59 -14.17
C LYS A 221 9.35 11.85 -13.54
N ASP A 222 9.05 10.77 -12.80
CA ASP A 222 10.05 9.97 -12.08
C ASP A 222 10.52 8.76 -12.91
N LEU A 223 9.92 8.56 -14.10
CA LEU A 223 10.38 7.56 -15.05
C LEU A 223 11.79 7.85 -15.54
N PHE A 224 12.68 6.92 -15.32
CA PHE A 224 14.01 6.97 -15.94
C PHE A 224 13.95 6.36 -17.33
N LYS A 225 14.43 7.12 -18.32
CA LYS A 225 14.62 6.60 -19.66
C LYS A 225 16.07 6.15 -19.83
N THR A 226 16.29 4.85 -19.93
CA THR A 226 17.62 4.31 -20.21
C THR A 226 18.10 4.77 -21.59
N SER A 227 19.41 4.72 -21.82
CA SER A 227 20.00 5.06 -23.13
C SER A 227 19.50 4.15 -24.28
N ASN A 228 18.93 2.99 -23.95
CA ASN A 228 18.30 2.07 -24.90
C ASN A 228 16.81 2.35 -25.11
N GLY A 229 16.29 3.46 -24.55
CA GLY A 229 14.90 3.88 -24.70
C GLY A 229 13.88 3.16 -23.82
N LYS A 230 14.30 2.26 -22.91
CA LYS A 230 13.40 1.60 -21.97
C LYS A 230 13.08 2.53 -20.80
N TYR A 231 11.81 2.57 -20.42
CA TYR A 231 11.37 3.26 -19.20
C TYR A 231 11.49 2.34 -17.99
N ILE A 232 12.00 2.90 -16.90
CA ILE A 232 12.16 2.22 -15.61
C ILE A 232 11.40 3.02 -14.57
N ALA A 233 10.51 2.35 -13.83
CA ALA A 233 9.81 2.89 -12.68
C ALA A 233 10.67 2.66 -11.41
N PRO A 234 11.43 3.64 -10.92
CA PRO A 234 12.39 3.42 -9.83
C PRO A 234 11.70 2.95 -8.55
N GLN A 235 10.56 3.53 -8.19
CA GLN A 235 9.84 3.20 -6.96
C GLN A 235 9.39 1.73 -6.90
N GLN A 236 8.99 1.15 -8.03
CA GLN A 236 8.61 -0.27 -8.08
C GLN A 236 9.83 -1.17 -7.82
N VAL A 237 10.96 -0.86 -8.44
CA VAL A 237 12.21 -1.62 -8.24
C VAL A 237 12.71 -1.47 -6.81
N GLU A 238 12.68 -0.24 -6.27
CA GLU A 238 13.05 0.07 -4.89
C GLU A 238 12.19 -0.70 -3.90
N SER A 239 10.87 -0.70 -4.07
CA SER A 239 9.95 -1.43 -3.19
C SER A 239 10.18 -2.94 -3.21
N LEU A 240 10.55 -3.52 -4.36
CA LEU A 240 10.91 -4.93 -4.45
C LEU A 240 12.22 -5.26 -3.74
N LEU A 241 13.18 -4.36 -3.74
CA LEU A 241 14.46 -4.53 -3.04
C LEU A 241 14.31 -4.31 -1.53
N LEU A 242 13.45 -3.36 -1.13
CA LEU A 242 13.23 -3.00 0.27
C LEU A 242 12.52 -4.07 1.12
N VAL A 243 12.02 -5.16 0.53
CA VAL A 243 11.49 -6.32 1.29
C VAL A 243 12.60 -7.26 1.75
N ASP A 244 13.85 -7.04 1.35
CA ASP A 244 15.01 -7.79 1.84
C ASP A 244 15.47 -7.24 3.19
N LYS A 245 15.70 -8.15 4.17
CA LYS A 245 16.07 -7.77 5.54
C LYS A 245 17.44 -7.10 5.66
N PHE A 246 18.32 -7.28 4.68
CA PHE A 246 19.65 -6.68 4.68
C PHE A 246 19.70 -5.26 4.10
N ILE A 247 18.56 -4.74 3.62
CA ILE A 247 18.46 -3.43 2.97
C ILE A 247 17.62 -2.48 3.83
N ASP A 248 18.23 -1.42 4.36
CA ASP A 248 17.50 -0.35 5.04
C ASP A 248 16.96 0.70 4.07
N GLN A 249 17.80 1.14 3.11
CA GLN A 249 17.40 2.11 2.10
C GLN A 249 17.98 1.72 0.75
N VAL A 250 17.26 2.09 -0.32
CA VAL A 250 17.72 1.90 -1.69
C VAL A 250 17.29 3.08 -2.56
N ALA A 251 18.15 3.47 -3.49
CA ALA A 251 17.83 4.45 -4.52
C ALA A 251 18.27 3.89 -5.88
N VAL A 252 17.32 3.74 -6.80
CA VAL A 252 17.58 3.26 -8.17
C VAL A 252 18.13 4.39 -9.02
N ILE A 253 19.14 4.08 -9.83
CA ILE A 253 19.80 5.00 -10.75
C ILE A 253 19.78 4.37 -12.14
N ALA A 254 19.01 4.96 -13.06
CA ALA A 254 18.85 4.42 -14.42
C ALA A 254 18.81 5.50 -15.51
N ASP A 255 18.57 6.78 -15.15
CA ASP A 255 18.38 7.84 -16.14
C ASP A 255 19.60 8.01 -17.04
N GLN A 256 19.36 7.97 -18.38
CA GLN A 256 20.36 8.05 -19.44
C GLN A 256 21.49 6.99 -19.35
N ARG A 257 21.35 5.97 -18.50
CA ARG A 257 22.36 4.91 -18.36
C ARG A 257 22.03 3.69 -19.21
N LYS A 258 23.05 2.92 -19.57
CA LYS A 258 22.89 1.67 -20.35
C LYS A 258 22.29 0.54 -19.51
N PHE A 259 22.41 0.62 -18.20
CA PHE A 259 21.94 -0.38 -17.24
C PHE A 259 21.38 0.30 -15.99
N VAL A 260 20.50 -0.41 -15.31
CA VAL A 260 19.95 -0.01 -14.02
C VAL A 260 20.95 -0.38 -12.93
N SER A 261 21.21 0.54 -12.02
CA SER A 261 22.01 0.32 -10.81
C SER A 261 21.28 0.86 -9.60
N ALA A 262 21.71 0.50 -8.42
CA ALA A 262 21.14 1.01 -7.18
C ALA A 262 22.23 1.40 -6.17
N LEU A 263 21.98 2.45 -5.42
CA LEU A 263 22.67 2.74 -4.18
C LEU A 263 21.90 2.03 -3.05
N VAL A 264 22.60 1.24 -2.27
CA VAL A 264 21.99 0.46 -1.19
C VAL A 264 22.63 0.86 0.14
N VAL A 265 21.79 1.17 1.11
CA VAL A 265 22.21 1.32 2.52
C VAL A 265 21.90 0.01 3.22
N PRO A 266 22.92 -0.72 3.70
CA PRO A 266 22.69 -1.96 4.43
C PRO A 266 22.00 -1.71 5.78
N GLU A 267 21.18 -2.67 6.24
CA GLU A 267 20.70 -2.70 7.62
C GLU A 267 21.81 -3.23 8.53
N PHE A 268 22.36 -2.36 9.37
CA PHE A 268 23.48 -2.70 10.28
C PHE A 268 23.04 -3.17 11.68
N ARG A 269 21.71 -3.22 11.96
CA ARG A 269 21.15 -3.55 13.28
C ARG A 269 20.52 -4.94 13.34
N LEU A 270 20.94 -5.83 12.45
CA LEU A 270 20.50 -7.23 12.45
C LEU A 270 21.17 -8.05 13.52
#